data_7b05c420556733bc717b8dae97769f67
#
_entry.id   7b05c420556733bc717b8dae97769f67
#
_cell.length_a   1.000
_cell.length_b   1.000
_cell.length_c   1.000
_cell.angle_alpha   90.00
_cell.angle_beta   90.00
_cell.angle_gamma   90.00
#
_symmetry.space_group_name_H-M   'P 1'
#
loop_
_entity.id
_entity.type
_entity.pdbx_description
1 polymer ?
#
loop_
_entity_poly.entity_id
_entity_poly.type
_entity_poly.pdbx_seq_one_letter_code
_entity_poly.pdbx_strand_id
1 'polypeptide(L)'
;MAGLLHHWRDGRTRMREKDGAQRLTAAEIGEPLGARATLLQFSSAFCAPCRATRRTLSEVAAMVGGVAHVEIDAEAHLDLVRRLAVVRTPTVLVLDAHGAVARRAVGQPRKADVIAALGTAVDA
;
A
#
# COMPACT_ATOMS: atom_id res chain seq x y z
N MET A 1 -20.24 13.37 22.78
CA MET A 1 -20.14 13.05 21.61
C MET A 1 -19.59 11.72 21.31
N ALA A 2 -20.46 10.96 20.80
CA ALA A 2 -20.05 9.66 20.38
C ALA A 2 -18.86 9.77 19.45
N GLY A 3 -18.72 10.89 18.82
CA GLY A 3 -17.65 11.11 17.90
C GLY A 3 -16.29 11.04 18.49
N LEU A 4 -16.10 11.32 19.76
CA LEU A 4 -14.77 11.28 20.32
C LEU A 4 -14.26 9.88 20.55
N LEU A 5 -15.09 9.01 21.08
CA LEU A 5 -14.70 7.65 21.24
C LEU A 5 -14.52 6.96 19.92
N HIS A 6 -15.48 7.16 19.10
CA HIS A 6 -15.38 6.68 17.79
C HIS A 6 -14.17 7.23 17.11
N HIS A 7 -13.82 8.43 17.45
CA HIS A 7 -12.72 9.12 16.83
C HIS A 7 -11.42 8.37 16.96
N TRP A 8 -11.23 7.72 18.06
CA TRP A 8 -10.03 6.99 18.24
C TRP A 8 -9.99 5.77 17.34
N ARG A 9 -11.09 5.05 17.25
CA ARG A 9 -11.18 3.96 16.29
C ARG A 9 -11.31 4.49 14.90
N ASP A 10 -12.11 5.52 14.79
CA ASP A 10 -12.36 6.12 13.50
C ASP A 10 -11.16 6.88 13.00
N GLY A 11 -10.22 7.18 13.86
CA GLY A 11 -8.98 7.77 13.43
C GLY A 11 -8.32 6.94 12.36
N ARG A 12 -8.37 5.63 12.54
CA ARG A 12 -7.83 4.72 11.57
C ARG A 12 -8.67 4.72 10.31
N THR A 13 -9.99 4.72 10.48
CA THR A 13 -10.90 4.78 9.34
C THR A 13 -10.74 6.10 8.61
N ARG A 14 -10.64 7.17 9.38
CA ARG A 14 -10.49 8.47 8.78
C ARG A 14 -9.17 8.62 8.07
N MET A 15 -8.10 8.06 8.64
CA MET A 15 -6.83 8.05 7.97
C MET A 15 -6.91 7.28 6.67
N ARG A 16 -7.62 6.17 6.70
CA ARG A 16 -7.80 5.39 5.50
C ARG A 16 -8.60 6.15 4.46
N GLU A 17 -9.58 6.92 4.88
CA GLU A 17 -10.33 7.74 3.95
C GLU A 17 -9.48 8.84 3.35
N LYS A 18 -8.65 9.45 4.18
CA LYS A 18 -7.73 10.44 3.67
C LYS A 18 -6.76 9.82 2.71
N ASP A 19 -6.26 8.63 3.06
CA ASP A 19 -5.39 7.91 2.16
C ASP A 19 -6.13 7.57 0.89
N GLY A 20 -7.42 7.24 1.00
CA GLY A 20 -8.25 6.98 -0.17
C GLY A 20 -8.37 8.19 -1.07
N ALA A 21 -8.29 9.38 -0.50
CA ALA A 21 -8.31 10.60 -1.29
C ALA A 21 -6.96 10.86 -1.94
N GLN A 22 -5.89 10.25 -1.43
CA GLN A 22 -4.59 10.35 -2.06
C GLN A 22 -4.53 9.35 -3.18
N ARG A 23 -4.09 9.83 -4.31
CA ARG A 23 -3.95 8.99 -5.48
C ARG A 23 -2.53 9.04 -5.98
N LEU A 24 -2.09 7.91 -6.48
CA LEU A 24 -0.79 7.77 -7.09
C LEU A 24 -0.98 7.43 -8.55
N THR A 25 -0.17 8.03 -9.39
CA THR A 25 -0.25 7.77 -10.82
C THR A 25 0.88 6.85 -11.25
N ALA A 26 0.72 6.22 -12.39
CA ALA A 26 1.77 5.40 -12.97
C ALA A 26 3.07 6.19 -13.14
N ALA A 27 2.95 7.46 -13.51
CA ALA A 27 4.13 8.31 -13.68
C ALA A 27 4.89 8.50 -12.37
N GLU A 28 4.15 8.68 -11.27
CA GLU A 28 4.77 8.89 -9.96
C GLU A 28 5.49 7.65 -9.46
N ILE A 29 4.97 6.48 -9.72
CA ILE A 29 5.59 5.25 -9.25
C ILE A 29 6.51 4.62 -10.29
N GLY A 30 6.49 5.12 -11.52
CA GLY A 30 7.41 4.68 -12.55
C GLY A 30 7.02 3.41 -13.26
N GLU A 31 5.82 2.88 -13.03
CA GLU A 31 5.33 1.67 -13.66
C GLU A 31 3.82 1.73 -13.80
N PRO A 32 3.25 0.96 -14.73
CA PRO A 32 1.78 0.95 -14.88
C PRO A 32 1.09 0.44 -13.63
N LEU A 33 -0.07 1.01 -13.34
CA LEU A 33 -0.93 0.50 -12.28
C LEU A 33 -1.58 -0.79 -12.76
N GLY A 34 -1.88 -1.68 -11.83
CA GLY A 34 -2.66 -2.86 -12.16
C GLY A 34 -4.07 -2.48 -12.55
N ALA A 35 -4.67 -3.27 -13.44
CA ALA A 35 -6.02 -2.99 -13.93
C ALA A 35 -7.05 -3.00 -12.81
N ARG A 36 -6.82 -3.81 -11.77
CA ARG A 36 -7.77 -3.93 -10.65
C ARG A 36 -7.20 -3.38 -9.35
N ALA A 37 -5.91 -3.53 -9.14
CA ALA A 37 -5.26 -3.06 -7.91
C ALA A 37 -3.76 -3.07 -8.09
N THR A 38 -3.04 -2.38 -7.20
CA THR A 38 -1.58 -2.36 -7.18
C THR A 38 -1.10 -2.55 -5.76
N LEU A 39 -0.13 -3.43 -5.59
CA LEU A 39 0.57 -3.61 -4.32
C LEU A 39 1.87 -2.82 -4.43
N LEU A 40 1.92 -1.69 -3.75
CA LEU A 40 3.07 -0.79 -3.82
C LEU A 40 3.91 -0.97 -2.57
N GLN A 41 5.17 -1.32 -2.76
CA GLN A 41 6.07 -1.62 -1.65
C GLN A 41 7.21 -0.61 -1.61
N PHE A 42 7.36 0.04 -0.47
CA PHE A 42 8.52 0.90 -0.22
C PHE A 42 9.57 0.09 0.51
N SER A 43 10.77 0.06 -0.04
CA SER A 43 11.86 -0.74 0.50
C SER A 43 13.11 0.12 0.64
N SER A 44 14.08 -0.40 1.39
CA SER A 44 15.38 0.23 1.52
C SER A 44 16.46 -0.83 1.35
N ALA A 45 17.71 -0.38 1.22
CA ALA A 45 18.84 -1.29 1.09
C ALA A 45 19.02 -2.08 2.38
N PHE A 46 19.53 -3.29 2.26
CA PHE A 46 19.88 -4.14 3.40
C PHE A 46 18.69 -4.40 4.33
N CYS A 47 17.54 -4.59 3.76
CA CYS A 47 16.30 -4.78 4.50
C CYS A 47 15.78 -6.19 4.28
N ALA A 48 16.06 -7.10 5.23
CA ALA A 48 15.61 -8.47 5.12
C ALA A 48 14.08 -8.59 5.09
N PRO A 49 13.34 -7.85 5.95
CA PRO A 49 11.88 -7.90 5.87
C PRO A 49 11.35 -7.38 4.53
N CYS A 50 12.08 -6.48 3.87
CA CYS A 50 11.68 -6.01 2.55
C CYS A 50 11.75 -7.13 1.52
N ARG A 51 12.78 -7.96 1.61
CA ARG A 51 12.91 -9.10 0.70
C ARG A 51 11.80 -10.12 0.92
N ALA A 52 11.48 -10.40 2.18
CA ALA A 52 10.38 -11.31 2.49
C ALA A 52 9.05 -10.76 2.01
N THR A 53 8.84 -9.45 2.18
CA THR A 53 7.63 -8.78 1.71
C THR A 53 7.53 -8.86 0.20
N ARG A 54 8.64 -8.62 -0.50
CA ARG A 54 8.66 -8.72 -1.97
C ARG A 54 8.17 -10.09 -2.43
N ARG A 55 8.64 -11.14 -1.77
CA ARG A 55 8.24 -12.49 -2.12
C ARG A 55 6.75 -12.69 -1.90
N THR A 56 6.25 -12.24 -0.75
CA THR A 56 4.82 -12.36 -0.42
C THR A 56 3.96 -11.62 -1.42
N LEU A 57 4.31 -10.37 -1.72
CA LEU A 57 3.51 -9.56 -2.64
C LEU A 57 3.56 -10.10 -4.06
N SER A 58 4.71 -10.60 -4.49
CA SER A 58 4.83 -11.21 -5.81
C SER A 58 3.94 -12.44 -5.93
N GLU A 59 3.90 -13.26 -4.89
CA GLU A 59 3.04 -14.43 -4.87
C GLU A 59 1.58 -14.06 -4.95
N VAL A 60 1.17 -13.07 -4.17
CA VAL A 60 -0.22 -12.64 -4.15
C VAL A 60 -0.61 -12.03 -5.50
N ALA A 61 0.25 -11.20 -6.06
CA ALA A 61 -0.02 -10.58 -7.36
C ALA A 61 -0.16 -11.64 -8.45
N ALA A 62 0.61 -12.72 -8.36
CA ALA A 62 0.53 -13.79 -9.34
C ALA A 62 -0.77 -14.59 -9.22
N MET A 63 -1.39 -14.58 -8.04
CA MET A 63 -2.63 -15.33 -7.80
C MET A 63 -3.88 -14.62 -8.29
N VAL A 64 -3.82 -13.30 -8.45
CA VAL A 64 -5.01 -12.50 -8.74
C VAL A 64 -4.77 -11.71 -10.02
N GLY A 65 -5.58 -11.98 -11.04
CA GLY A 65 -5.46 -11.25 -12.30
C GLY A 65 -5.72 -9.78 -12.13
N GLY A 66 -4.98 -8.96 -12.85
CA GLY A 66 -5.17 -7.52 -12.83
C GLY A 66 -4.48 -6.81 -11.66
N VAL A 67 -3.65 -7.52 -10.90
CA VAL A 67 -2.93 -6.95 -9.78
C VAL A 67 -1.46 -6.81 -10.14
N ALA A 68 -0.93 -5.61 -9.97
CA ALA A 68 0.50 -5.33 -10.19
C ALA A 68 1.21 -5.26 -8.84
N HIS A 69 2.47 -5.65 -8.83
CA HIS A 69 3.34 -5.44 -7.67
C HIS A 69 4.46 -4.50 -8.12
N VAL A 70 4.59 -3.37 -7.44
CA VAL A 70 5.60 -2.37 -7.76
C VAL A 70 6.41 -2.12 -6.50
N GLU A 71 7.73 -2.20 -6.62
CA GLU A 71 8.63 -1.92 -5.51
C GLU A 71 9.37 -0.63 -5.77
N ILE A 72 9.39 0.26 -4.79
CA ILE A 72 10.03 1.56 -4.86
C ILE A 72 11.14 1.63 -3.80
N ASP A 73 12.30 2.11 -4.22
CA ASP A 73 13.37 2.42 -3.29
C ASP A 73 13.02 3.72 -2.58
N ALA A 74 12.73 3.62 -1.29
CA ALA A 74 12.32 4.78 -0.50
C ALA A 74 13.39 5.86 -0.49
N GLU A 75 14.65 5.48 -0.56
CA GLU A 75 15.74 6.44 -0.51
C GLU A 75 15.88 7.24 -1.79
N ALA A 76 15.36 6.71 -2.88
CA ALA A 76 15.40 7.39 -4.18
C ALA A 76 14.13 8.19 -4.47
N HIS A 77 13.15 8.14 -3.59
CA HIS A 77 11.84 8.79 -3.81
C HIS A 77 11.40 9.54 -2.57
N LEU A 78 12.26 10.44 -2.08
CA LEU A 78 12.02 11.13 -0.81
C LEU A 78 10.75 11.99 -0.83
N ASP A 79 10.46 12.63 -1.96
CA ASP A 79 9.26 13.46 -2.03
C ASP A 79 8.00 12.61 -1.87
N LEU A 80 7.98 11.46 -2.49
CA LEU A 80 6.84 10.55 -2.40
C LEU A 80 6.72 9.99 -0.99
N VAL A 81 7.85 9.61 -0.41
CA VAL A 81 7.91 9.09 0.96
C VAL A 81 7.33 10.11 1.94
N ARG A 82 7.72 11.38 1.79
CA ARG A 82 7.23 12.43 2.67
C ARG A 82 5.74 12.67 2.47
N ARG A 83 5.31 12.75 1.22
CA ARG A 83 3.90 12.99 0.93
C ARG A 83 3.01 11.90 1.49
N LEU A 84 3.47 10.66 1.43
CA LEU A 84 2.69 9.51 1.88
C LEU A 84 2.97 9.16 3.34
N ALA A 85 3.81 9.93 4.01
CA ALA A 85 4.18 9.72 5.40
C ALA A 85 4.72 8.31 5.65
N VAL A 86 5.58 7.85 4.76
CA VAL A 86 6.26 6.57 4.93
C VAL A 86 7.45 6.80 5.84
N VAL A 87 7.46 6.16 7.01
CA VAL A 87 8.50 6.41 8.01
C VAL A 87 9.38 5.20 8.28
N ARG A 88 9.05 4.07 7.72
CA ARG A 88 9.89 2.88 7.88
C ARG A 88 9.64 1.93 6.72
N THR A 89 10.60 1.03 6.51
CA THR A 89 10.49 0.02 5.45
C THR A 89 10.52 -1.37 6.05
N PRO A 90 9.78 -2.31 5.49
CA PRO A 90 8.90 -2.08 4.35
C PRO A 90 7.60 -1.38 4.77
N THR A 91 7.03 -0.61 3.87
CA THR A 91 5.66 -0.12 3.99
C THR A 91 4.96 -0.51 2.69
N VAL A 92 3.77 -1.06 2.83
CA VAL A 92 2.99 -1.52 1.68
C VAL A 92 1.72 -0.70 1.60
N LEU A 93 1.47 -0.14 0.43
CA LEU A 93 0.21 0.53 0.15
C LEU A 93 -0.54 -0.33 -0.85
N VAL A 94 -1.80 -0.62 -0.55
CA VAL A 94 -2.67 -1.33 -1.48
C VAL A 94 -3.50 -0.29 -2.19
N LEU A 95 -3.29 -0.15 -3.50
CA LEU A 95 -3.98 0.85 -4.31
C LEU A 95 -5.10 0.18 -5.09
N ASP A 96 -6.22 0.90 -5.23
CA ASP A 96 -7.31 0.40 -6.06
C ASP A 96 -7.00 0.65 -7.54
N ALA A 97 -7.95 0.35 -8.41
CA ALA A 97 -7.76 0.47 -9.86
C ALA A 97 -7.45 1.90 -10.29
N HIS A 98 -7.84 2.86 -9.49
CA HIS A 98 -7.64 4.28 -9.81
C HIS A 98 -6.40 4.86 -9.16
N GLY A 99 -5.63 4.04 -8.44
CA GLY A 99 -4.45 4.50 -7.76
C GLY A 99 -4.69 5.09 -6.39
N ALA A 100 -5.92 5.04 -5.89
CA ALA A 100 -6.22 5.55 -4.56
C ALA A 100 -5.74 4.55 -3.50
N VAL A 101 -5.22 5.08 -2.40
CA VAL A 101 -4.70 4.25 -1.31
C VAL A 101 -5.85 3.68 -0.51
N ALA A 102 -6.08 2.39 -0.62
CA ALA A 102 -7.16 1.70 0.08
C ALA A 102 -6.72 1.16 1.42
N ARG A 103 -5.49 0.69 1.54
CA ARG A 103 -4.96 0.12 2.78
C ARG A 103 -3.48 0.40 2.89
N ARG A 104 -2.98 0.37 4.13
CA ARG A 104 -1.57 0.57 4.42
C ARG A 104 -1.12 -0.46 5.44
N ALA A 105 0.05 -1.06 5.22
CA ALA A 105 0.69 -1.94 6.19
C ALA A 105 2.10 -1.45 6.44
N VAL A 106 2.47 -1.30 7.70
CA VAL A 106 3.81 -0.89 8.08
C VAL A 106 4.52 -2.11 8.65
N GLY A 107 5.71 -2.39 8.13
CA GLY A 107 6.42 -3.60 8.48
C GLY A 107 6.02 -4.75 7.56
N GLN A 108 6.54 -5.93 7.83
CA GLN A 108 6.29 -7.09 7.01
C GLN A 108 4.87 -7.61 7.23
N PRO A 109 4.01 -7.58 6.21
CA PRO A 109 2.64 -8.06 6.37
C PRO A 109 2.57 -9.57 6.22
N ARG A 110 1.55 -10.17 6.80
CA ARG A 110 1.27 -11.57 6.56
C ARG A 110 0.51 -11.73 5.27
N LYS A 111 0.74 -12.83 4.60
CA LYS A 111 0.12 -13.09 3.31
C LYS A 111 -1.41 -13.00 3.38
N ALA A 112 -2.00 -13.56 4.45
CA ALA A 112 -3.45 -13.53 4.62
C ALA A 112 -3.99 -12.10 4.73
N ASP A 113 -3.23 -11.23 5.38
CA ASP A 113 -3.65 -9.84 5.53
C ASP A 113 -3.56 -9.10 4.20
N VAL A 114 -2.55 -9.43 3.39
CA VAL A 114 -2.42 -8.83 2.06
C VAL A 114 -3.59 -9.23 1.19
N ILE A 115 -3.96 -10.51 1.24
CA ILE A 115 -5.08 -11.03 0.45
C ILE A 115 -6.37 -10.34 0.86
N ALA A 116 -6.59 -10.18 2.16
CA ALA A 116 -7.79 -9.52 2.66
C ALA A 116 -7.85 -8.05 2.24
N ALA A 117 -6.72 -7.36 2.36
CA ALA A 117 -6.64 -5.96 1.95
C ALA A 117 -6.87 -5.80 0.45
N LEU A 118 -6.35 -6.74 -0.32
CA LEU A 118 -6.50 -6.73 -1.76
C LEU A 118 -7.97 -6.90 -2.14
N GLY A 119 -8.69 -7.78 -1.44
CA GLY A 119 -10.12 -7.95 -1.67
C GLY A 119 -10.88 -6.65 -1.52
N THR A 120 -10.53 -5.86 -0.51
CA THR A 120 -11.15 -4.56 -0.30
C THR A 120 -10.86 -3.62 -1.46
N ALA A 121 -9.64 -3.62 -1.94
CA ALA A 121 -9.22 -2.71 -3.00
C ALA A 121 -9.86 -3.05 -4.34
N VAL A 122 -9.96 -4.33 -4.68
CA VAL A 122 -10.53 -4.72 -5.97
C VAL A 122 -12.05 -4.53 -6.03
N ASP A 123 -12.69 -4.45 -4.87
CA ASP A 123 -14.13 -4.23 -4.80
C ASP A 123 -14.51 -2.76 -4.71
N ALA A 124 -13.53 -1.90 -4.61
CA ALA A 124 -13.76 -0.47 -4.44
C ALA A 124 -14.23 0.19 -5.73
#